data_688a866579d94463100ea8c70a7d5895
#
_entry.id   688a866579d94463100ea8c70a7d5895
#
_cell.length_a   1.000
_cell.length_b   1.000
_cell.length_c   1.000
_cell.angle_alpha   90.00
_cell.angle_beta   90.00
_cell.angle_gamma   90.00
#
_symmetry.space_group_name_H-M   'P 1'
#
loop_
_entity.id
_entity.type
_entity.pdbx_description
1 polymer ?
#
loop_
_entity_poly.entity_id
_entity_poly.type
_entity_poly.pdbx_seq_one_letter_code
_entity_poly.pdbx_strand_id
1 'polypeptide(L)'
;MIPLFSKQTTHKKSERGQAIIMVVFAIIGLIGMTSLAIDGGNALIDRRRTETAASAAALTAALTRIEGGNWRSAALATAKANGYNNDGVRSIIEMNTPPLSGPYVGNSEYIEIIITSHLKTYFGPVIGVPQVTNVARAVTQSKPSEYGQMFDGYALVSLAPHSKCGDKDRKSFWLHSEATISLTGGGIFVNSDNKDCAFIQMGSGSIRIQDESPITVVGGADIQKTKLITPSSVQTGAVPLAYPPAIQMPKVNCGVNDIATVDELTGTMTNGNWGGDEVFPPDGVNHLESGIYCISGDVVFGAGRTLTGSNVLLIVEDGEFHVSANATVMLSAPGSGNAKGLLIYMPIQNRHILALNGNKDSTFRGTILAPGADVRLNGLDSRYGFHSQIIGYTIEVDGQDNIVINYKDEQNYDAYKMPEVLLSQ
;
A
#
# COMPACT_ATOMS: atom_id res chain seq x y z
N MET A 1 -107.31 -4.24 46.33
CA MET A 1 -106.36 -4.78 45.31
C MET A 1 -105.01 -4.17 45.56
N ILE A 2 -104.06 -4.95 46.10
CA ILE A 2 -102.72 -4.50 46.46
C ILE A 2 -101.77 -5.38 45.58
N PRO A 3 -100.93 -4.81 44.75
CA PRO A 3 -99.99 -5.62 44.01
C PRO A 3 -98.76 -5.93 44.88
N LEU A 4 -98.42 -7.20 44.97
CA LEU A 4 -97.20 -7.73 45.57
C LEU A 4 -95.96 -7.46 44.67
N PHE A 5 -95.06 -6.61 45.20
CA PHE A 5 -93.76 -6.45 44.59
C PHE A 5 -92.86 -7.63 44.95
N SER A 6 -92.49 -8.48 43.99
CA SER A 6 -91.47 -9.53 44.09
C SER A 6 -90.09 -8.90 44.07
N LYS A 7 -89.37 -9.02 45.18
CA LYS A 7 -88.00 -8.58 45.32
C LYS A 7 -87.06 -9.66 44.70
N GLN A 8 -86.57 -9.42 43.47
CA GLN A 8 -85.54 -10.26 42.87
C GLN A 8 -84.19 -10.09 43.58
N THR A 9 -83.76 -11.06 44.35
CA THR A 9 -82.40 -11.19 44.90
C THR A 9 -81.49 -11.59 43.84
N THR A 10 -80.65 -10.66 43.30
CA THR A 10 -79.49 -10.95 42.46
C THR A 10 -78.41 -11.61 43.31
N HIS A 11 -78.24 -12.88 43.13
CA HIS A 11 -77.05 -13.60 43.59
C HIS A 11 -75.80 -13.02 42.88
N LYS A 12 -75.01 -12.22 43.56
CA LYS A 12 -73.62 -11.89 43.12
C LYS A 12 -72.82 -13.17 43.22
N LYS A 13 -72.61 -13.84 42.04
CA LYS A 13 -71.63 -14.93 41.90
C LYS A 13 -70.28 -14.40 42.32
N SER A 14 -69.64 -15.08 43.25
CA SER A 14 -68.30 -14.74 43.78
C SER A 14 -67.23 -14.89 42.62
N GLU A 15 -66.82 -13.78 42.08
CA GLU A 15 -65.76 -13.69 41.02
C GLU A 15 -64.32 -13.87 41.56
N ARG A 16 -64.23 -14.23 42.91
CA ARG A 16 -62.91 -14.33 43.58
C ARG A 16 -61.96 -15.40 42.96
N GLY A 17 -62.47 -16.48 42.37
CA GLY A 17 -61.66 -17.51 41.73
C GLY A 17 -61.07 -17.07 40.41
N GLN A 18 -61.76 -16.24 39.64
CA GLN A 18 -61.34 -15.77 38.36
C GLN A 18 -60.18 -14.74 38.44
N ALA A 19 -60.19 -13.92 39.50
CA ALA A 19 -59.13 -12.96 39.79
C ALA A 19 -57.78 -13.63 40.06
N ILE A 20 -57.77 -14.78 40.77
CA ILE A 20 -56.54 -15.52 41.08
C ILE A 20 -55.89 -16.06 39.79
N ILE A 21 -56.70 -16.60 38.85
CA ILE A 21 -56.22 -17.10 37.57
C ILE A 21 -55.60 -15.96 36.74
N MET A 22 -56.24 -14.78 36.71
CA MET A 22 -55.68 -13.61 36.02
C MET A 22 -54.37 -13.12 36.65
N VAL A 23 -54.25 -13.14 37.98
CA VAL A 23 -53.02 -12.79 38.70
C VAL A 23 -51.91 -13.75 38.36
N VAL A 24 -52.17 -15.05 38.29
CA VAL A 24 -51.18 -16.07 37.92
C VAL A 24 -50.66 -15.83 36.51
N PHE A 25 -51.55 -15.60 35.53
CA PHE A 25 -51.14 -15.27 34.15
C PHE A 25 -50.37 -13.94 34.06
N ALA A 26 -50.77 -12.94 34.87
CA ALA A 26 -50.07 -11.65 34.94
C ALA A 26 -48.63 -11.83 35.48
N ILE A 27 -48.45 -12.65 36.51
CA ILE A 27 -47.13 -12.96 37.10
C ILE A 27 -46.25 -13.69 36.08
N ILE A 28 -46.79 -14.69 35.37
CA ILE A 28 -46.06 -15.39 34.32
C ILE A 28 -45.65 -14.43 33.20
N GLY A 29 -46.54 -13.54 32.78
CA GLY A 29 -46.24 -12.50 31.80
C GLY A 29 -45.16 -11.52 32.26
N LEU A 30 -45.20 -11.08 33.52
CA LEU A 30 -44.19 -10.21 34.10
C LEU A 30 -42.81 -10.90 34.20
N ILE A 31 -42.78 -12.19 34.62
CA ILE A 31 -41.54 -13.00 34.61
C ILE A 31 -40.98 -13.10 33.21
N GLY A 32 -41.82 -13.37 32.21
CA GLY A 32 -41.40 -13.42 30.78
C GLY A 32 -40.80 -12.11 30.29
N MET A 33 -41.43 -10.95 30.61
CA MET A 33 -40.90 -9.63 30.26
C MET A 33 -39.60 -9.32 31.00
N THR A 34 -39.49 -9.67 32.26
CA THR A 34 -38.29 -9.49 33.08
C THR A 34 -37.14 -10.35 32.56
N SER A 35 -37.42 -11.59 32.14
CA SER A 35 -36.46 -12.49 31.47
C SER A 35 -35.94 -11.85 30.22
N LEU A 36 -36.82 -11.35 29.35
CA LEU A 36 -36.42 -10.72 28.09
C LEU A 36 -35.58 -9.45 28.33
N ALA A 37 -35.87 -8.65 29.32
CA ALA A 37 -35.16 -7.40 29.64
C ALA A 37 -33.76 -7.69 30.24
N ILE A 38 -33.66 -8.59 31.20
CA ILE A 38 -32.42 -8.86 31.92
C ILE A 38 -31.54 -9.85 31.14
N ASP A 39 -32.07 -10.99 30.77
CA ASP A 39 -31.29 -12.01 30.08
C ASP A 39 -30.94 -11.59 28.64
N GLY A 40 -31.86 -10.92 27.93
CA GLY A 40 -31.63 -10.32 26.64
C GLY A 40 -30.59 -9.19 26.67
N GLY A 41 -30.68 -8.32 27.70
CA GLY A 41 -29.68 -7.27 27.94
C GLY A 41 -28.27 -7.85 28.19
N ASN A 42 -28.17 -8.86 29.05
CA ASN A 42 -26.93 -9.57 29.33
C ASN A 42 -26.37 -10.26 28.08
N ALA A 43 -27.21 -10.88 27.26
CA ALA A 43 -26.81 -11.52 26.01
C ALA A 43 -26.25 -10.49 24.99
N LEU A 44 -26.85 -9.30 24.89
CA LEU A 44 -26.33 -8.22 24.04
C LEU A 44 -24.99 -7.66 24.55
N ILE A 45 -24.84 -7.51 25.86
CA ILE A 45 -23.58 -7.07 26.46
C ILE A 45 -22.48 -8.13 26.20
N ASP A 46 -22.79 -9.39 26.43
CA ASP A 46 -21.85 -10.48 26.18
C ASP A 46 -21.48 -10.56 24.70
N ARG A 47 -22.42 -10.40 23.79
CA ARG A 47 -22.12 -10.36 22.34
C ARG A 47 -21.11 -9.28 22.00
N ARG A 48 -21.30 -8.06 22.46
CA ARG A 48 -20.35 -6.95 22.24
C ARG A 48 -18.97 -7.24 22.85
N ARG A 49 -18.94 -7.84 24.05
CA ARG A 49 -17.68 -8.24 24.69
C ARG A 49 -16.98 -9.34 23.91
N THR A 50 -17.73 -10.30 23.38
CA THR A 50 -17.19 -11.38 22.56
C THR A 50 -16.58 -10.82 21.25
N GLU A 51 -17.26 -9.88 20.59
CA GLU A 51 -16.78 -9.17 19.39
C GLU A 51 -15.48 -8.39 19.68
N THR A 52 -15.45 -7.65 20.80
CA THR A 52 -14.23 -6.92 21.21
C THR A 52 -13.09 -7.88 21.54
N ALA A 53 -13.37 -8.98 22.26
CA ALA A 53 -12.36 -9.97 22.61
C ALA A 53 -11.78 -10.69 21.39
N ALA A 54 -12.64 -11.06 20.43
CA ALA A 54 -12.21 -11.68 19.18
C ALA A 54 -11.30 -10.74 18.37
N SER A 55 -11.69 -9.46 18.23
CA SER A 55 -10.91 -8.45 17.55
C SER A 55 -9.56 -8.20 18.22
N ALA A 56 -9.54 -8.05 19.55
CA ALA A 56 -8.31 -7.85 20.32
C ALA A 56 -7.38 -9.07 20.23
N ALA A 57 -7.92 -10.28 20.31
CA ALA A 57 -7.15 -11.51 20.18
C ALA A 57 -6.57 -11.67 18.77
N ALA A 58 -7.35 -11.33 17.72
CA ALA A 58 -6.90 -11.37 16.33
C ALA A 58 -5.77 -10.37 16.06
N LEU A 59 -5.90 -9.13 16.54
CA LEU A 59 -4.85 -8.12 16.41
C LEU A 59 -3.56 -8.53 17.15
N THR A 60 -3.67 -9.01 18.39
CA THR A 60 -2.49 -9.48 19.15
C THR A 60 -1.85 -10.68 18.48
N ALA A 61 -2.64 -11.61 17.94
CA ALA A 61 -2.13 -12.74 17.16
C ALA A 61 -1.33 -12.28 15.95
N ALA A 62 -1.88 -11.32 15.20
CA ALA A 62 -1.24 -10.79 14.00
C ALA A 62 0.09 -10.10 14.32
N LEU A 63 0.13 -9.24 15.33
CA LEU A 63 1.35 -8.57 15.80
C LEU A 63 2.41 -9.58 16.25
N THR A 64 2.03 -10.53 17.10
CA THR A 64 2.96 -11.56 17.60
C THR A 64 3.50 -12.43 16.47
N ARG A 65 2.68 -12.74 15.46
CA ARG A 65 3.12 -13.51 14.30
C ARG A 65 4.15 -12.78 13.46
N ILE A 66 3.96 -11.48 13.24
CA ILE A 66 4.90 -10.63 12.52
C ILE A 66 6.26 -10.60 13.22
N GLU A 67 6.26 -10.59 14.55
CA GLU A 67 7.46 -10.63 15.39
C GLU A 67 8.09 -12.03 15.49
N GLY A 68 7.53 -13.03 14.81
CA GLY A 68 8.00 -14.42 14.84
C GLY A 68 7.66 -15.18 16.12
N GLY A 69 6.77 -14.64 16.96
CA GLY A 69 6.34 -15.24 18.23
C GLY A 69 5.21 -16.27 18.08
N ASN A 70 4.85 -16.89 19.21
CA ASN A 70 3.75 -17.85 19.25
C ASN A 70 2.38 -17.12 19.28
N TRP A 71 1.85 -16.81 18.13
CA TRP A 71 0.61 -16.07 17.95
C TRP A 71 -0.63 -16.76 18.55
N ARG A 72 -0.66 -18.13 18.58
CA ARG A 72 -1.78 -18.86 19.19
C ARG A 72 -1.81 -18.65 20.70
N SER A 73 -0.66 -18.70 21.34
CA SER A 73 -0.54 -18.45 22.78
C SER A 73 -0.93 -17.00 23.12
N ALA A 74 -0.52 -16.05 22.31
CA ALA A 74 -0.85 -14.63 22.47
C ALA A 74 -2.36 -14.37 22.31
N ALA A 75 -2.99 -14.98 21.29
CA ALA A 75 -4.45 -14.91 21.10
C ALA A 75 -5.21 -15.43 22.29
N LEU A 76 -4.85 -16.62 22.80
CA LEU A 76 -5.49 -17.22 23.98
C LEU A 76 -5.30 -16.36 25.24
N ALA A 77 -4.12 -15.82 25.45
CA ALA A 77 -3.85 -14.93 26.58
C ALA A 77 -4.70 -13.66 26.54
N THR A 78 -4.83 -13.06 25.34
CA THR A 78 -5.65 -11.86 25.15
C THR A 78 -7.14 -12.16 25.32
N ALA A 79 -7.63 -13.26 24.76
CA ALA A 79 -9.02 -13.67 24.96
C ALA A 79 -9.34 -13.94 26.44
N LYS A 80 -8.42 -14.62 27.15
CA LYS A 80 -8.51 -14.86 28.60
C LYS A 80 -8.55 -13.55 29.40
N ALA A 81 -7.71 -12.58 29.07
CA ALA A 81 -7.71 -11.27 29.71
C ALA A 81 -9.06 -10.52 29.50
N ASN A 82 -9.75 -10.82 28.40
CA ASN A 82 -11.09 -10.30 28.11
C ASN A 82 -12.24 -11.18 28.66
N GLY A 83 -11.93 -12.22 29.46
CA GLY A 83 -12.91 -13.03 30.15
C GLY A 83 -13.27 -14.37 29.50
N TYR A 84 -12.61 -14.75 28.38
CA TYR A 84 -12.86 -16.00 27.64
C TYR A 84 -11.70 -16.98 27.78
N ASN A 85 -11.90 -18.02 28.62
CA ASN A 85 -10.83 -18.92 29.09
C ASN A 85 -10.56 -20.13 28.18
N ASN A 86 -11.33 -20.33 27.12
CA ASN A 86 -11.27 -21.52 26.25
C ASN A 86 -11.40 -22.84 27.07
N ASP A 87 -12.36 -22.88 27.99
CA ASP A 87 -12.59 -24.02 28.90
C ASP A 87 -13.48 -25.11 28.29
N GLY A 88 -14.00 -24.92 27.08
CA GLY A 88 -14.88 -25.84 26.37
C GLY A 88 -16.31 -25.87 26.91
N VAL A 89 -16.60 -25.13 27.98
CA VAL A 89 -17.92 -25.10 28.66
C VAL A 89 -18.56 -23.71 28.58
N ARG A 90 -17.83 -22.69 29.01
CA ARG A 90 -18.29 -21.30 28.99
C ARG A 90 -17.84 -20.58 27.74
N SER A 91 -16.67 -20.92 27.24
CA SER A 91 -16.12 -20.34 26.02
C SER A 91 -15.28 -21.34 25.25
N ILE A 92 -15.38 -21.24 23.92
CA ILE A 92 -14.58 -22.00 22.97
C ILE A 92 -13.91 -20.97 22.05
N ILE A 93 -12.61 -21.14 21.82
CA ILE A 93 -11.82 -20.27 20.94
C ILE A 93 -11.21 -21.10 19.84
N GLU A 94 -11.60 -20.80 18.61
CA GLU A 94 -11.04 -21.41 17.40
C GLU A 94 -10.10 -20.43 16.73
N MET A 95 -8.96 -20.91 16.24
CA MET A 95 -7.90 -20.10 15.66
C MET A 95 -7.41 -20.74 14.38
N ASN A 96 -7.69 -20.09 13.27
CA ASN A 96 -7.40 -20.61 11.93
C ASN A 96 -6.43 -19.69 11.18
N THR A 97 -5.50 -20.28 10.46
CA THR A 97 -4.70 -19.64 9.43
C THR A 97 -4.34 -20.69 8.39
N PRO A 98 -4.79 -20.56 7.15
CA PRO A 98 -5.70 -19.53 6.62
C PRO A 98 -7.12 -19.57 7.23
N PRO A 99 -7.92 -18.50 7.08
CA PRO A 99 -9.33 -18.48 7.44
C PRO A 99 -10.14 -19.59 6.74
N LEU A 100 -11.13 -20.14 7.45
CA LEU A 100 -11.99 -21.22 6.92
C LEU A 100 -13.27 -20.70 6.25
N SER A 101 -13.59 -19.41 6.44
CA SER A 101 -14.81 -18.78 5.89
C SER A 101 -14.58 -17.34 5.47
N GLY A 102 -15.47 -16.80 4.63
CA GLY A 102 -15.47 -15.41 4.17
C GLY A 102 -14.49 -15.13 3.01
N PRO A 103 -14.23 -13.85 2.71
CA PRO A 103 -13.48 -13.45 1.51
C PRO A 103 -11.99 -13.81 1.52
N TYR A 104 -11.44 -14.19 2.68
CA TYR A 104 -10.00 -14.46 2.86
C TYR A 104 -9.70 -15.96 3.01
N VAL A 105 -10.63 -16.84 2.63
CA VAL A 105 -10.45 -18.29 2.67
C VAL A 105 -9.22 -18.71 1.86
N GLY A 106 -8.37 -19.52 2.47
CA GLY A 106 -7.16 -20.05 1.84
C GLY A 106 -5.98 -19.08 1.80
N ASN A 107 -6.15 -17.81 2.19
CA ASN A 107 -5.05 -16.85 2.24
C ASN A 107 -4.32 -16.94 3.58
N SER A 108 -3.07 -17.44 3.55
CA SER A 108 -2.24 -17.65 4.73
C SER A 108 -1.75 -16.37 5.40
N GLU A 109 -1.89 -15.20 4.77
CA GLU A 109 -1.57 -13.91 5.39
C GLU A 109 -2.61 -13.49 6.45
N TYR A 110 -3.76 -14.17 6.50
CA TYR A 110 -4.84 -13.84 7.42
C TYR A 110 -4.96 -14.84 8.56
N ILE A 111 -5.31 -14.31 9.73
CA ILE A 111 -5.63 -15.07 10.93
C ILE A 111 -7.11 -14.84 11.25
N GLU A 112 -7.82 -15.93 11.49
CA GLU A 112 -9.22 -15.94 11.92
C GLU A 112 -9.29 -16.38 13.37
N ILE A 113 -9.96 -15.59 14.21
CA ILE A 113 -10.30 -15.94 15.60
C ILE A 113 -11.81 -15.98 15.74
N ILE A 114 -12.32 -17.11 16.21
CA ILE A 114 -13.74 -17.28 16.48
C ILE A 114 -13.88 -17.57 17.97
N ILE A 115 -14.68 -16.76 18.67
CA ILE A 115 -15.01 -16.96 20.09
C ILE A 115 -16.50 -17.30 20.18
N THR A 116 -16.78 -18.48 20.72
CA THR A 116 -18.12 -18.91 21.09
C THR A 116 -18.28 -18.75 22.60
N SER A 117 -19.26 -17.95 23.03
CA SER A 117 -19.60 -17.71 24.44
C SER A 117 -20.94 -18.40 24.79
N HIS A 118 -20.95 -19.13 25.86
CA HIS A 118 -22.13 -19.78 26.41
C HIS A 118 -22.56 -19.09 27.72
N LEU A 119 -23.50 -18.14 27.59
CA LEU A 119 -24.01 -17.35 28.70
C LEU A 119 -25.21 -18.02 29.35
N LYS A 120 -25.14 -18.34 30.64
CA LYS A 120 -26.28 -18.83 31.42
C LYS A 120 -27.29 -17.69 31.64
N THR A 121 -28.56 -17.98 31.45
CA THR A 121 -29.66 -17.08 31.73
C THR A 121 -30.14 -17.24 33.14
N TYR A 122 -30.69 -16.16 33.72
CA TYR A 122 -31.24 -16.16 35.10
C TYR A 122 -32.70 -16.56 35.12
N PHE A 123 -33.52 -15.98 34.27
CA PHE A 123 -34.94 -16.20 34.17
C PHE A 123 -35.33 -17.09 33.00
N GLY A 124 -34.47 -17.20 32.00
CA GLY A 124 -34.70 -18.02 30.82
C GLY A 124 -35.08 -19.48 31.08
N PRO A 125 -34.55 -20.17 32.13
CA PRO A 125 -34.95 -21.54 32.46
C PRO A 125 -36.46 -21.70 32.67
N VAL A 126 -37.14 -20.69 33.19
CA VAL A 126 -38.61 -20.70 33.43
C VAL A 126 -39.40 -20.82 32.13
N ILE A 127 -38.84 -20.29 31.03
CA ILE A 127 -39.45 -20.33 29.69
C ILE A 127 -38.75 -21.30 28.74
N GLY A 128 -37.86 -22.18 29.27
CA GLY A 128 -37.17 -23.20 28.49
C GLY A 128 -35.89 -22.75 27.77
N VAL A 129 -35.33 -21.57 28.10
CA VAL A 129 -34.09 -21.02 27.53
C VAL A 129 -32.99 -20.90 28.59
N PRO A 130 -32.34 -21.99 29.04
CA PRO A 130 -31.37 -21.96 30.13
C PRO A 130 -30.03 -21.31 29.76
N GLN A 131 -29.75 -21.12 28.46
CA GLN A 131 -28.47 -20.61 27.97
C GLN A 131 -28.66 -19.87 26.64
N VAL A 132 -27.88 -18.82 26.43
CA VAL A 132 -27.71 -18.13 25.14
C VAL A 132 -26.30 -18.34 24.65
N THR A 133 -26.14 -18.61 23.36
CA THR A 133 -24.84 -18.76 22.70
C THR A 133 -24.58 -17.55 21.80
N ASN A 134 -23.48 -16.87 22.03
CA ASN A 134 -22.96 -15.79 21.18
C ASN A 134 -21.73 -16.28 20.45
N VAL A 135 -21.62 -15.96 19.16
CA VAL A 135 -20.45 -16.26 18.34
C VAL A 135 -19.95 -14.94 17.75
N ALA A 136 -18.69 -14.67 17.96
CA ALA A 136 -18.00 -13.54 17.33
C ALA A 136 -16.81 -14.05 16.52
N ARG A 137 -16.63 -13.46 15.35
CA ARG A 137 -15.56 -13.78 14.41
C ARG A 137 -14.78 -12.50 14.12
N ALA A 138 -13.45 -12.59 14.15
CA ALA A 138 -12.56 -11.52 13.71
C ALA A 138 -11.50 -12.09 12.79
N VAL A 139 -11.20 -11.38 11.72
CA VAL A 139 -10.14 -11.72 10.77
C VAL A 139 -9.16 -10.56 10.69
N THR A 140 -7.89 -10.86 10.79
CA THR A 140 -6.82 -9.86 10.76
C THR A 140 -5.75 -10.28 9.76
N GLN A 141 -5.33 -9.35 8.92
CA GLN A 141 -4.15 -9.54 8.09
C GLN A 141 -2.90 -9.47 8.96
N SER A 142 -1.98 -10.38 8.71
CA SER A 142 -0.67 -10.47 9.36
C SER A 142 0.38 -10.68 8.29
N LYS A 143 0.79 -9.58 7.65
CA LYS A 143 1.81 -9.59 6.62
C LYS A 143 3.15 -9.23 7.26
N PRO A 144 4.13 -10.16 7.29
CA PRO A 144 5.44 -9.87 7.82
C PRO A 144 6.17 -8.86 6.94
N SER A 145 7.20 -8.24 7.51
CA SER A 145 8.13 -7.44 6.72
C SER A 145 8.83 -8.32 5.67
N GLU A 146 8.93 -7.83 4.46
CA GLU A 146 9.63 -8.51 3.38
C GLU A 146 10.41 -7.50 2.53
N TYR A 147 11.47 -7.99 1.88
CA TYR A 147 12.09 -7.26 0.77
C TYR A 147 11.37 -7.68 -0.51
N GLY A 148 11.00 -6.73 -1.32
CA GLY A 148 10.33 -7.02 -2.56
C GLY A 148 10.19 -5.81 -3.45
N GLN A 149 9.66 -6.05 -4.63
CA GLN A 149 9.44 -5.05 -5.67
C GLN A 149 8.76 -3.80 -5.12
N MET A 150 9.32 -2.64 -5.42
CA MET A 150 8.63 -1.40 -5.13
C MET A 150 7.40 -1.25 -6.04
N PHE A 151 6.32 -0.71 -5.48
CA PHE A 151 5.12 -0.37 -6.25
C PHE A 151 4.63 -1.50 -7.16
N ASP A 152 4.61 -2.74 -6.62
CA ASP A 152 4.09 -3.95 -7.30
C ASP A 152 4.70 -4.22 -8.69
N GLY A 153 5.95 -3.75 -8.93
CA GLY A 153 6.67 -3.98 -10.17
C GLY A 153 6.25 -3.10 -11.34
N TYR A 154 5.55 -2.00 -11.11
CA TYR A 154 5.35 -1.00 -12.15
C TYR A 154 6.69 -0.39 -12.57
N ALA A 155 6.96 -0.35 -13.87
CA ALA A 155 8.22 0.18 -14.41
C ALA A 155 8.29 1.72 -14.35
N LEU A 156 7.17 2.40 -14.57
CA LEU A 156 7.02 3.84 -14.41
C LEU A 156 6.00 4.16 -13.33
N VAL A 157 6.41 4.96 -12.33
CA VAL A 157 5.57 5.31 -11.18
C VAL A 157 5.59 6.81 -10.95
N SER A 158 4.43 7.45 -11.10
CA SER A 158 4.22 8.84 -10.70
C SER A 158 3.50 8.91 -9.37
N LEU A 159 4.13 9.53 -8.37
CA LEU A 159 3.67 9.55 -6.98
C LEU A 159 2.82 10.76 -6.60
N ALA A 160 2.75 11.79 -7.44
CA ALA A 160 1.97 13.00 -7.13
C ALA A 160 0.52 12.67 -6.80
N PRO A 161 0.01 12.97 -5.59
CA PRO A 161 -1.35 12.62 -5.20
C PRO A 161 -2.41 13.45 -5.92
N HIS A 162 -2.01 14.63 -6.42
CA HIS A 162 -2.90 15.55 -7.11
C HIS A 162 -2.21 16.10 -8.37
N SER A 163 -2.96 16.29 -9.44
CA SER A 163 -2.52 16.98 -10.66
C SER A 163 -3.44 18.14 -11.01
N LYS A 164 -2.92 19.12 -11.77
CA LYS A 164 -3.68 20.26 -12.28
C LYS A 164 -3.72 20.20 -13.80
N CYS A 165 -4.92 20.17 -14.39
CA CYS A 165 -5.08 20.00 -15.82
C CYS A 165 -4.50 21.15 -16.66
N GLY A 166 -4.62 22.39 -16.20
CA GLY A 166 -4.16 23.58 -16.91
C GLY A 166 -2.70 23.98 -16.68
N ASP A 167 -2.02 23.38 -15.70
CA ASP A 167 -0.67 23.76 -15.31
C ASP A 167 0.35 22.72 -15.81
N LYS A 168 1.26 23.14 -16.68
CA LYS A 168 2.26 22.26 -17.27
C LYS A 168 3.18 21.63 -16.22
N ASP A 169 3.53 22.37 -15.20
CA ASP A 169 4.51 21.97 -14.20
C ASP A 169 3.93 21.13 -13.07
N ARG A 170 2.63 20.75 -13.16
CA ARG A 170 1.92 20.03 -12.10
C ARG A 170 1.10 18.83 -12.59
N LYS A 171 1.36 18.33 -13.78
CA LYS A 171 0.74 17.12 -14.32
C LYS A 171 1.42 15.88 -13.71
N SER A 172 0.64 14.98 -13.18
CA SER A 172 1.19 13.76 -12.57
C SER A 172 1.89 12.88 -13.60
N PHE A 173 1.20 12.56 -14.69
CA PHE A 173 1.81 11.89 -15.84
C PHE A 173 1.42 12.61 -17.13
N TRP A 174 2.41 12.99 -17.92
CA TRP A 174 2.17 13.74 -19.14
C TRP A 174 3.03 13.28 -20.30
N LEU A 175 2.39 12.64 -21.27
CA LEU A 175 2.98 12.27 -22.53
C LEU A 175 2.51 13.23 -23.62
N HIS A 176 3.45 13.92 -24.25
CA HIS A 176 3.14 14.89 -25.31
C HIS A 176 4.18 14.83 -26.43
N SER A 177 4.05 15.76 -27.42
CA SER A 177 4.91 15.79 -28.60
C SER A 177 4.80 14.54 -29.47
N GLU A 178 5.89 13.98 -29.95
CA GLU A 178 5.95 12.78 -30.80
C GLU A 178 6.66 11.61 -30.12
N ALA A 179 6.96 11.75 -28.80
CA ALA A 179 7.66 10.75 -28.04
C ALA A 179 6.94 9.40 -28.03
N THR A 180 7.69 8.33 -28.14
CA THR A 180 7.18 6.95 -28.02
C THR A 180 7.79 6.26 -26.82
N ILE A 181 6.97 5.68 -25.94
CA ILE A 181 7.42 4.76 -24.91
C ILE A 181 7.25 3.34 -25.41
N SER A 182 8.35 2.59 -25.46
CA SER A 182 8.35 1.13 -25.68
C SER A 182 8.74 0.45 -24.38
N LEU A 183 7.78 -0.18 -23.70
CA LEU A 183 7.97 -0.74 -22.38
C LEU A 183 7.76 -2.26 -22.38
N THR A 184 8.64 -2.97 -21.68
CA THR A 184 8.57 -4.41 -21.46
C THR A 184 8.89 -4.73 -20.00
N GLY A 185 8.16 -5.65 -19.37
CA GLY A 185 8.41 -6.19 -18.04
C GLY A 185 7.75 -5.44 -16.89
N GLY A 186 6.82 -4.51 -17.17
CA GLY A 186 6.09 -3.80 -16.13
C GLY A 186 5.14 -2.75 -16.70
N GLY A 187 4.23 -2.25 -15.88
CA GLY A 187 3.22 -1.29 -16.28
C GLY A 187 3.59 0.16 -15.93
N ILE A 188 2.55 1.01 -15.99
CA ILE A 188 2.61 2.42 -15.58
C ILE A 188 1.61 2.63 -14.45
N PHE A 189 2.04 3.24 -13.34
CA PHE A 189 1.17 3.62 -12.24
C PHE A 189 1.16 5.14 -12.04
N VAL A 190 -0.04 5.72 -11.90
CA VAL A 190 -0.22 7.16 -11.69
C VAL A 190 -1.10 7.41 -10.46
N ASN A 191 -0.52 8.01 -9.43
CA ASN A 191 -1.13 8.16 -8.10
C ASN A 191 -2.10 9.35 -7.96
N SER A 192 -2.23 10.20 -8.97
CA SER A 192 -3.09 11.39 -8.87
C SER A 192 -4.57 11.03 -8.82
N ASP A 193 -5.30 11.63 -7.89
CA ASP A 193 -6.74 11.50 -7.70
C ASP A 193 -7.59 12.39 -8.64
N ASN A 194 -6.95 13.20 -9.49
CA ASN A 194 -7.65 14.06 -10.41
C ASN A 194 -8.47 13.23 -11.41
N LYS A 195 -9.79 13.44 -11.42
CA LYS A 195 -10.73 12.65 -12.21
C LYS A 195 -10.61 12.86 -13.73
N ASP A 196 -10.03 13.99 -14.15
CA ASP A 196 -10.00 14.41 -15.54
C ASP A 196 -8.61 14.27 -16.17
N CYS A 197 -7.53 14.46 -15.43
CA CYS A 197 -6.19 14.61 -15.97
C CYS A 197 -5.06 14.04 -15.10
N ALA A 198 -5.29 12.96 -14.41
CA ALA A 198 -4.20 12.28 -13.70
C ALA A 198 -3.18 11.72 -14.69
N PHE A 199 -3.64 11.08 -15.75
CA PHE A 199 -2.84 10.60 -16.88
C PHE A 199 -3.23 11.35 -18.15
N ILE A 200 -2.27 11.97 -18.82
CA ILE A 200 -2.51 12.78 -20.00
C ILE A 200 -1.68 12.28 -21.18
N GLN A 201 -2.35 12.03 -22.32
CA GLN A 201 -1.72 11.80 -23.61
C GLN A 201 -2.19 12.85 -24.63
N MET A 202 -1.25 13.60 -25.17
CA MET A 202 -1.49 14.66 -26.16
C MET A 202 -0.62 14.48 -27.40
N GLY A 203 -1.06 15.10 -28.50
CA GLY A 203 -0.29 15.15 -29.74
C GLY A 203 -0.20 13.80 -30.43
N SER A 204 1.03 13.42 -30.82
CA SER A 204 1.33 12.14 -31.47
C SER A 204 2.10 11.18 -30.56
N GLY A 205 2.27 11.54 -29.28
CA GLY A 205 2.91 10.68 -28.28
C GLY A 205 2.23 9.32 -28.18
N SER A 206 3.01 8.24 -28.11
CA SER A 206 2.50 6.87 -28.09
C SER A 206 3.12 6.02 -26.98
N ILE A 207 2.36 5.03 -26.51
CA ILE A 207 2.82 4.03 -25.54
C ILE A 207 2.57 2.65 -26.10
N ARG A 208 3.59 1.80 -26.03
CA ARG A 208 3.53 0.39 -26.42
C ARG A 208 4.10 -0.46 -25.28
N ILE A 209 3.22 -1.12 -24.53
CA ILE A 209 3.59 -2.10 -23.51
C ILE A 209 3.49 -3.48 -24.14
N GLN A 210 4.63 -4.20 -24.27
CA GLN A 210 4.73 -5.41 -25.11
C GLN A 210 4.16 -6.65 -24.41
N ASP A 211 4.15 -6.69 -23.10
CA ASP A 211 3.72 -7.81 -22.27
C ASP A 211 2.31 -7.61 -21.69
N GLU A 212 1.55 -6.66 -22.24
CA GLU A 212 0.18 -6.33 -21.80
C GLU A 212 0.07 -5.88 -20.33
N SER A 213 1.18 -5.53 -19.68
CA SER A 213 1.15 -4.96 -18.33
C SER A 213 0.27 -3.70 -18.28
N PRO A 214 -0.46 -3.46 -17.19
CA PRO A 214 -1.49 -2.43 -17.16
C PRO A 214 -0.95 -1.01 -17.08
N ILE A 215 -1.73 -0.07 -17.58
CA ILE A 215 -1.66 1.35 -17.22
C ILE A 215 -2.72 1.58 -16.16
N THR A 216 -2.30 1.83 -14.93
CA THR A 216 -3.18 1.96 -13.77
C THR A 216 -3.14 3.38 -13.23
N VAL A 217 -4.31 3.97 -13.01
CA VAL A 217 -4.46 5.38 -12.62
C VAL A 217 -5.45 5.47 -11.46
N VAL A 218 -5.12 6.21 -10.42
CA VAL A 218 -6.03 6.47 -9.29
C VAL A 218 -7.21 7.33 -9.73
N GLY A 219 -6.95 8.43 -10.41
CA GLY A 219 -7.95 9.32 -10.97
C GLY A 219 -8.40 8.94 -12.38
N GLY A 220 -8.53 9.93 -13.25
CA GLY A 220 -8.95 9.76 -14.62
C GLY A 220 -7.84 9.99 -15.65
N ALA A 221 -8.15 9.72 -16.91
CA ALA A 221 -7.22 9.85 -18.01
C ALA A 221 -7.79 10.75 -19.11
N ASP A 222 -6.95 11.70 -19.58
CA ASP A 222 -7.23 12.51 -20.78
C ASP A 222 -6.38 12.00 -21.94
N ILE A 223 -6.99 11.27 -22.86
CA ILE A 223 -6.32 10.62 -23.97
C ILE A 223 -6.87 11.15 -25.29
N GLN A 224 -6.07 11.96 -25.99
CA GLN A 224 -6.51 12.51 -27.27
C GLN A 224 -6.58 11.45 -28.37
N LYS A 225 -5.69 10.45 -28.36
CA LYS A 225 -5.61 9.42 -29.40
C LYS A 225 -5.43 8.02 -28.78
N THR A 226 -6.52 7.38 -28.47
CA THR A 226 -6.53 6.04 -27.83
C THR A 226 -5.79 4.97 -28.65
N LYS A 227 -5.76 5.09 -29.98
CA LYS A 227 -5.04 4.16 -30.87
C LYS A 227 -3.52 4.19 -30.72
N LEU A 228 -2.97 5.23 -30.07
CA LEU A 228 -1.54 5.37 -29.82
C LEU A 228 -1.10 4.73 -28.50
N ILE A 229 -2.05 4.18 -27.74
CA ILE A 229 -1.77 3.52 -26.45
C ILE A 229 -2.08 2.04 -26.55
N THR A 230 -1.11 1.21 -26.18
CA THR A 230 -1.23 -0.24 -26.09
C THR A 230 -0.69 -0.70 -24.73
N PRO A 231 -1.49 -1.39 -23.88
CA PRO A 231 -2.90 -1.75 -24.09
C PRO A 231 -3.80 -0.52 -24.14
N SER A 232 -4.86 -0.57 -24.95
CA SER A 232 -5.76 0.57 -25.15
C SER A 232 -6.67 0.88 -23.95
N SER A 233 -6.72 -0.01 -22.98
CA SER A 233 -7.50 0.15 -21.74
C SER A 233 -6.60 0.72 -20.64
N VAL A 234 -6.87 1.95 -20.22
CA VAL A 234 -6.30 2.52 -18.99
C VAL A 234 -7.25 2.17 -17.84
N GLN A 235 -6.71 1.53 -16.81
CA GLN A 235 -7.46 1.15 -15.60
C GLN A 235 -7.52 2.35 -14.66
N THR A 236 -8.71 2.94 -14.48
CA THR A 236 -8.95 4.08 -13.60
C THR A 236 -9.62 3.65 -12.30
N GLY A 237 -9.52 4.48 -11.25
CA GLY A 237 -10.14 4.20 -9.96
C GLY A 237 -9.34 3.26 -9.08
N ALA A 238 -8.03 3.18 -9.28
CA ALA A 238 -7.15 2.40 -8.43
C ALA A 238 -7.09 2.96 -7.00
N VAL A 239 -6.66 2.13 -6.05
CA VAL A 239 -6.42 2.57 -4.67
C VAL A 239 -5.23 3.51 -4.65
N PRO A 240 -5.34 4.71 -4.05
CA PRO A 240 -4.22 5.63 -3.97
C PRO A 240 -3.12 5.13 -3.05
N LEU A 241 -1.89 5.35 -3.45
CA LEU A 241 -0.72 5.17 -2.60
C LEU A 241 -0.55 6.36 -1.66
N ALA A 242 -0.14 6.10 -0.42
CA ALA A 242 0.21 7.17 0.50
C ALA A 242 1.39 7.99 -0.04
N TYR A 243 1.33 9.32 0.12
CA TYR A 243 2.46 10.19 -0.18
C TYR A 243 2.77 11.08 1.04
N PRO A 244 3.99 11.08 1.54
CA PRO A 244 5.16 10.28 1.16
C PRO A 244 4.88 8.76 1.17
N PRO A 245 5.52 8.01 0.24
CA PRO A 245 5.30 6.56 0.21
C PRO A 245 5.76 5.90 1.50
N ALA A 246 4.98 4.94 1.99
CA ALA A 246 5.27 4.18 3.21
C ALA A 246 6.43 3.17 3.05
N ILE A 247 7.29 3.37 2.07
CA ILE A 247 8.46 2.54 1.82
C ILE A 247 9.61 3.07 2.65
N GLN A 248 10.28 2.19 3.38
CA GLN A 248 11.52 2.55 4.08
C GLN A 248 12.60 2.80 3.03
N MET A 249 12.91 4.08 2.81
CA MET A 249 13.94 4.49 1.88
C MET A 249 15.31 3.93 2.29
N PRO A 250 16.16 3.58 1.32
CA PRO A 250 17.46 3.01 1.62
C PRO A 250 18.27 3.93 2.53
N LYS A 251 18.70 3.39 3.66
CA LYS A 251 19.68 4.06 4.53
C LYS A 251 21.06 3.85 3.90
N VAL A 252 21.44 4.76 3.05
CA VAL A 252 22.78 4.78 2.49
C VAL A 252 23.59 5.82 3.26
N ASN A 253 24.70 5.39 3.84
CA ASN A 253 25.56 6.26 4.60
C ASN A 253 26.65 6.79 3.66
N CYS A 254 26.59 8.07 3.35
CA CYS A 254 27.69 8.78 2.75
C CYS A 254 28.70 9.03 3.88
N GLY A 255 29.79 8.29 3.94
CA GLY A 255 30.83 8.47 4.95
C GLY A 255 31.33 9.91 4.95
N VAL A 256 31.32 10.55 6.12
CA VAL A 256 31.62 11.99 6.26
C VAL A 256 33.06 12.36 5.82
N ASN A 257 33.97 11.37 5.68
CA ASN A 257 35.38 11.60 5.41
C ASN A 257 35.87 11.07 4.05
N ASP A 258 35.02 10.40 3.28
CA ASP A 258 35.42 9.84 2.00
C ASP A 258 35.13 10.84 0.90
N ILE A 259 36.11 11.65 0.53
CA ILE A 259 36.00 12.62 -0.57
C ILE A 259 36.34 11.90 -1.87
N ALA A 260 35.49 12.03 -2.86
CA ALA A 260 35.76 11.54 -4.21
C ALA A 260 36.95 12.28 -4.83
N THR A 261 37.84 11.58 -5.49
CA THR A 261 39.02 12.13 -6.14
C THR A 261 39.03 11.80 -7.62
N VAL A 262 39.65 12.65 -8.41
CA VAL A 262 39.77 12.50 -9.86
C VAL A 262 41.22 12.22 -10.25
N ASP A 263 41.41 11.16 -11.01
CA ASP A 263 42.69 10.92 -11.73
C ASP A 263 42.58 11.55 -13.14
N GLU A 264 43.18 12.72 -13.26
CA GLU A 264 43.13 13.48 -14.53
C GLU A 264 43.82 12.76 -15.73
N LEU A 265 44.74 11.81 -15.44
CA LEU A 265 45.44 11.07 -16.50
C LEU A 265 44.52 10.02 -17.14
N THR A 266 43.71 9.37 -16.34
CA THR A 266 42.81 8.30 -16.82
C THR A 266 41.38 8.78 -17.03
N GLY A 267 41.02 9.93 -16.49
CA GLY A 267 39.63 10.42 -16.45
C GLY A 267 38.73 9.58 -15.52
N THR A 268 39.33 8.91 -14.54
CA THR A 268 38.63 8.04 -13.60
C THR A 268 38.36 8.80 -12.27
N MET A 269 37.16 8.60 -11.73
CA MET A 269 36.75 9.18 -10.46
C MET A 269 36.49 8.09 -9.43
N THR A 270 37.06 8.24 -8.23
CA THR A 270 36.78 7.36 -7.10
C THR A 270 35.41 7.68 -6.48
N ASN A 271 34.80 6.69 -5.82
CA ASN A 271 33.57 6.90 -5.07
C ASN A 271 33.80 7.77 -3.80
N GLY A 272 32.73 8.40 -3.31
CA GLY A 272 32.77 9.23 -2.09
C GLY A 272 31.87 10.46 -2.18
N ASN A 273 32.12 11.43 -1.31
CA ASN A 273 31.38 12.68 -1.26
C ASN A 273 31.91 13.66 -2.31
N TRP A 274 31.01 14.28 -3.02
CA TRP A 274 31.26 15.37 -3.94
C TRP A 274 30.33 16.53 -3.65
N GLY A 275 30.85 17.72 -3.49
CA GLY A 275 30.05 18.87 -3.14
C GLY A 275 30.81 20.20 -3.32
N GLY A 276 30.10 21.29 -3.15
CA GLY A 276 30.56 22.64 -3.39
C GLY A 276 29.94 23.23 -4.64
N ASP A 277 30.60 24.22 -5.22
CA ASP A 277 30.13 24.93 -6.43
C ASP A 277 30.47 24.20 -7.74
N GLU A 278 31.03 23.00 -7.65
CA GLU A 278 31.46 22.21 -8.82
C GLU A 278 30.40 21.19 -9.24
N VAL A 279 30.11 21.19 -10.53
CA VAL A 279 29.17 20.23 -11.15
C VAL A 279 29.74 18.80 -11.12
N PHE A 280 28.90 17.83 -10.84
CA PHE A 280 29.24 16.41 -10.95
C PHE A 280 28.84 15.83 -12.33
N PRO A 281 29.68 15.01 -12.97
CA PRO A 281 31.09 14.81 -12.69
C PRO A 281 31.89 16.00 -13.23
N PRO A 282 33.06 16.31 -12.64
CA PRO A 282 33.92 17.37 -13.11
C PRO A 282 34.42 17.10 -14.54
N ASP A 283 34.93 18.15 -15.19
CA ASP A 283 35.43 18.03 -16.56
C ASP A 283 36.61 17.03 -16.66
N GLY A 284 36.63 16.27 -17.72
CA GLY A 284 37.63 15.22 -17.96
C GLY A 284 37.24 13.84 -17.42
N VAL A 285 36.32 13.74 -16.47
CA VAL A 285 35.86 12.43 -15.95
C VAL A 285 34.98 11.72 -16.98
N ASN A 286 35.36 10.48 -17.29
CA ASN A 286 34.64 9.60 -18.21
C ASN A 286 34.36 8.20 -17.65
N HIS A 287 34.91 7.91 -16.46
CA HIS A 287 34.69 6.65 -15.77
C HIS A 287 34.49 6.85 -14.27
N LEU A 288 33.45 6.20 -13.71
CA LEU A 288 33.19 6.13 -12.27
C LEU A 288 33.62 4.75 -11.76
N GLU A 289 34.46 4.71 -10.73
CA GLU A 289 34.75 3.48 -10.00
C GLU A 289 33.51 2.95 -9.27
N SER A 290 33.54 1.65 -8.98
CA SER A 290 32.44 1.01 -8.23
C SER A 290 32.30 1.63 -6.85
N GLY A 291 31.06 1.97 -6.46
CA GLY A 291 30.78 2.48 -5.11
C GLY A 291 29.65 3.49 -5.06
N ILE A 292 29.59 4.21 -3.95
CA ILE A 292 28.53 5.18 -3.65
C ILE A 292 29.09 6.59 -3.81
N TYR A 293 28.38 7.38 -4.60
CA TYR A 293 28.66 8.79 -4.81
C TYR A 293 27.58 9.61 -4.15
N CYS A 294 27.96 10.42 -3.15
CA CYS A 294 27.07 11.34 -2.45
C CYS A 294 27.33 12.75 -2.95
N ILE A 295 26.36 13.29 -3.64
CA ILE A 295 26.51 14.51 -4.40
C ILE A 295 25.62 15.58 -3.79
N SER A 296 26.25 16.68 -3.35
CA SER A 296 25.58 17.91 -2.92
C SER A 296 25.82 18.96 -4.00
N GLY A 297 24.87 19.14 -4.90
CA GLY A 297 24.96 20.03 -6.05
C GLY A 297 24.44 19.38 -7.33
N ASP A 298 24.59 20.08 -8.44
CA ASP A 298 24.04 19.66 -9.71
C ASP A 298 24.84 18.53 -10.35
N VAL A 299 24.12 17.56 -10.92
CA VAL A 299 24.65 16.51 -11.76
C VAL A 299 24.37 16.82 -13.22
N VAL A 300 25.40 17.10 -14.01
CA VAL A 300 25.22 17.48 -15.41
C VAL A 300 26.14 16.68 -16.34
N PHE A 301 25.52 15.85 -17.17
CA PHE A 301 26.22 15.15 -18.26
C PHE A 301 26.03 15.93 -19.55
N GLY A 302 27.05 16.73 -19.90
CA GLY A 302 27.03 17.59 -21.08
C GLY A 302 27.01 16.83 -22.41
N ALA A 303 26.53 17.48 -23.45
CA ALA A 303 26.46 16.92 -24.79
C ALA A 303 27.87 16.50 -25.31
N GLY A 304 27.94 15.33 -25.94
CA GLY A 304 29.19 14.76 -26.48
C GLY A 304 30.12 14.14 -25.44
N ARG A 305 29.80 14.22 -24.15
CA ARG A 305 30.54 13.53 -23.08
C ARG A 305 30.16 12.06 -23.03
N THR A 306 31.11 11.23 -22.65
CA THR A 306 30.86 9.81 -22.32
C THR A 306 31.14 9.59 -20.84
N LEU A 307 30.21 8.92 -20.15
CA LEU A 307 30.42 8.46 -18.80
C LEU A 307 30.04 7.00 -18.65
N THR A 308 30.95 6.23 -18.06
CA THR A 308 30.76 4.81 -17.77
C THR A 308 30.91 4.53 -16.29
N GLY A 309 30.23 3.51 -15.79
CA GLY A 309 30.39 3.05 -14.41
C GLY A 309 29.56 1.80 -14.15
N SER A 310 30.17 0.86 -13.43
CA SER A 310 29.50 -0.39 -13.03
C SER A 310 29.50 -0.52 -11.52
N ASN A 311 28.40 -1.07 -10.95
CA ASN A 311 28.20 -1.15 -9.51
C ASN A 311 28.25 0.24 -8.82
N VAL A 312 27.64 1.23 -9.44
CA VAL A 312 27.59 2.60 -8.92
C VAL A 312 26.19 2.94 -8.38
N LEU A 313 26.17 3.71 -7.30
CA LEU A 313 24.97 4.37 -6.78
C LEU A 313 25.25 5.87 -6.71
N LEU A 314 24.43 6.66 -7.40
CA LEU A 314 24.46 8.12 -7.37
C LEU A 314 23.36 8.61 -6.42
N ILE A 315 23.76 9.24 -5.31
CA ILE A 315 22.83 9.89 -4.37
C ILE A 315 22.97 11.40 -4.58
N VAL A 316 21.92 12.04 -5.07
CA VAL A 316 21.86 13.49 -5.24
C VAL A 316 21.07 14.07 -4.08
N GLU A 317 21.75 14.51 -3.04
CA GLU A 317 21.13 14.99 -1.80
C GLU A 317 20.34 16.28 -2.03
N ASP A 318 20.91 17.18 -2.82
CA ASP A 318 20.30 18.43 -3.26
C ASP A 318 20.89 18.82 -4.63
N GLY A 319 20.11 19.49 -5.48
CA GLY A 319 20.49 19.85 -6.84
C GLY A 319 19.74 19.03 -7.91
N GLU A 320 19.89 19.46 -9.17
CA GLU A 320 19.25 18.83 -10.31
C GLU A 320 20.10 17.69 -10.86
N PHE A 321 19.43 16.77 -11.57
CA PHE A 321 20.09 15.72 -12.34
C PHE A 321 19.75 15.87 -13.82
N HIS A 322 20.73 16.21 -14.62
CA HIS A 322 20.51 16.48 -16.03
C HIS A 322 21.45 15.69 -16.94
N VAL A 323 20.87 14.91 -17.83
CA VAL A 323 21.58 14.28 -18.95
C VAL A 323 21.21 14.97 -20.24
N SER A 324 22.18 15.58 -20.90
CA SER A 324 21.96 16.29 -22.16
C SER A 324 21.74 15.31 -23.33
N ALA A 325 21.02 15.77 -24.34
CA ALA A 325 20.97 15.09 -25.63
C ALA A 325 22.41 14.88 -26.21
N ASN A 326 22.64 13.75 -26.86
CA ASN A 326 23.97 13.36 -27.39
C ASN A 326 25.04 13.07 -26.32
N ALA A 327 24.75 13.07 -25.03
CA ALA A 327 25.62 12.45 -24.03
C ALA A 327 25.52 10.91 -24.12
N THR A 328 26.64 10.21 -23.92
CA THR A 328 26.65 8.76 -23.80
C THR A 328 26.84 8.38 -22.34
N VAL A 329 25.80 7.84 -21.71
CA VAL A 329 25.84 7.43 -20.31
C VAL A 329 25.57 5.94 -20.18
N MET A 330 26.55 5.18 -19.66
CA MET A 330 26.45 3.73 -19.46
C MET A 330 26.70 3.42 -17.98
N LEU A 331 25.63 3.34 -17.22
CA LEU A 331 25.68 3.13 -15.77
C LEU A 331 24.90 1.89 -15.34
N SER A 332 25.43 1.16 -14.38
CA SER A 332 24.74 0.04 -13.75
C SER A 332 24.84 0.10 -12.22
N ALA A 333 23.71 -0.22 -11.58
CA ALA A 333 23.58 -0.28 -10.12
C ALA A 333 24.42 -1.38 -9.49
N PRO A 334 24.67 -1.33 -8.17
CA PRO A 334 25.31 -2.42 -7.42
C PRO A 334 24.55 -3.75 -7.58
N GLY A 335 25.31 -4.82 -7.83
CA GLY A 335 24.75 -6.18 -7.96
C GLY A 335 24.53 -6.90 -6.63
N SER A 336 24.96 -6.31 -5.50
CA SER A 336 24.84 -6.90 -4.16
C SER A 336 24.81 -5.83 -3.06
N GLY A 337 24.57 -6.26 -1.82
CA GLY A 337 24.52 -5.38 -0.64
C GLY A 337 23.18 -4.65 -0.50
N ASN A 338 23.12 -3.71 0.45
CA ASN A 338 21.88 -3.00 0.81
C ASN A 338 21.36 -2.06 -0.29
N ALA A 339 22.21 -1.71 -1.24
CA ALA A 339 21.87 -0.86 -2.38
C ALA A 339 21.77 -1.64 -3.70
N LYS A 340 21.66 -2.99 -3.62
CA LYS A 340 21.51 -3.82 -4.82
C LYS A 340 20.38 -3.31 -5.69
N GLY A 341 20.66 -3.06 -6.95
CA GLY A 341 19.66 -2.63 -7.92
C GLY A 341 19.27 -1.14 -7.85
N LEU A 342 19.83 -0.31 -6.96
CA LEU A 342 19.57 1.12 -6.89
C LEU A 342 20.68 1.89 -7.62
N LEU A 343 20.31 2.59 -8.70
CA LEU A 343 21.27 3.32 -9.53
C LEU A 343 21.33 4.80 -9.19
N ILE A 344 20.17 5.45 -9.12
CA ILE A 344 20.05 6.87 -8.82
C ILE A 344 19.06 7.03 -7.69
N TYR A 345 19.44 7.78 -6.66
CA TYR A 345 18.57 8.13 -5.55
C TYR A 345 18.59 9.64 -5.31
N MET A 346 17.45 10.28 -5.45
CA MET A 346 17.19 11.64 -5.01
C MET A 346 16.23 11.58 -3.82
N PRO A 347 16.67 11.94 -2.60
CA PRO A 347 15.79 11.93 -1.42
C PRO A 347 14.52 12.75 -1.64
N ILE A 348 13.44 12.41 -0.92
CA ILE A 348 12.13 13.07 -1.09
C ILE A 348 12.17 14.57 -0.84
N GLN A 349 13.16 15.06 -0.11
CA GLN A 349 13.40 16.48 0.15
C GLN A 349 13.97 17.19 -1.08
N ASN A 350 14.73 16.48 -1.92
CA ASN A 350 15.21 17.00 -3.19
C ASN A 350 14.05 17.06 -4.18
N ARG A 351 13.66 18.29 -4.52
CA ARG A 351 12.54 18.59 -5.43
C ARG A 351 12.98 19.17 -6.76
N HIS A 352 14.28 19.13 -7.02
CA HIS A 352 14.84 19.55 -8.28
C HIS A 352 14.48 18.57 -9.40
N ILE A 353 14.69 18.99 -10.64
CA ILE A 353 14.33 18.19 -11.81
C ILE A 353 15.34 17.05 -11.99
N LEU A 354 14.80 15.88 -12.36
CA LEU A 354 15.58 14.78 -12.88
C LEU A 354 15.28 14.63 -14.38
N ALA A 355 16.16 15.15 -15.23
CA ALA A 355 16.03 15.08 -16.68
C ALA A 355 16.93 13.98 -17.26
N LEU A 356 16.31 12.95 -17.78
CA LEU A 356 16.98 11.83 -18.42
C LEU A 356 16.86 11.93 -19.92
N ASN A 357 17.99 12.18 -20.53
CA ASN A 357 18.18 12.22 -21.96
C ASN A 357 19.38 11.34 -22.34
N GLY A 358 19.96 11.47 -23.46
CA GLY A 358 21.12 10.71 -23.87
C GLY A 358 21.06 10.39 -25.34
N ASN A 359 21.97 9.55 -25.79
CA ASN A 359 22.00 9.09 -27.17
C ASN A 359 21.69 7.58 -27.29
N LYS A 360 21.68 7.08 -28.53
CA LYS A 360 21.37 5.66 -28.86
C LYS A 360 22.25 4.63 -28.16
N ASP A 361 23.43 5.00 -27.67
CA ASP A 361 24.37 4.11 -26.99
C ASP A 361 24.28 4.18 -25.47
N SER A 362 23.42 5.05 -24.95
CA SER A 362 23.21 5.20 -23.52
C SER A 362 22.40 4.04 -22.92
N THR A 363 22.75 3.65 -21.70
CA THR A 363 22.02 2.62 -20.94
C THR A 363 22.06 2.93 -19.43
N PHE A 364 20.92 2.76 -18.80
CA PHE A 364 20.76 2.88 -17.34
C PHE A 364 20.23 1.54 -16.82
N ARG A 365 20.93 0.91 -15.88
CA ARG A 365 20.51 -0.36 -15.28
C ARG A 365 20.37 -0.23 -13.78
N GLY A 366 19.16 -0.42 -13.27
CA GLY A 366 18.80 -0.29 -11.87
C GLY A 366 17.77 0.79 -11.64
N THR A 367 17.19 0.80 -10.46
CA THR A 367 16.11 1.71 -10.09
C THR A 367 16.59 3.16 -10.03
N ILE A 368 15.79 4.04 -10.61
CA ILE A 368 15.90 5.49 -10.53
C ILE A 368 14.78 5.95 -9.59
N LEU A 369 15.16 6.29 -8.36
CA LEU A 369 14.25 6.62 -7.27
C LEU A 369 14.35 8.10 -6.90
N ALA A 370 13.39 8.88 -7.36
CA ALA A 370 13.34 10.32 -7.16
C ALA A 370 11.94 10.79 -6.69
N PRO A 371 11.46 10.31 -5.52
CA PRO A 371 10.07 10.46 -5.11
C PRO A 371 9.62 11.91 -4.89
N GLY A 372 10.53 12.86 -4.71
CA GLY A 372 10.24 14.30 -4.59
C GLY A 372 10.40 15.10 -5.86
N ALA A 373 11.06 14.53 -6.88
CA ALA A 373 11.51 15.21 -8.08
C ALA A 373 10.51 15.09 -9.25
N ASP A 374 10.47 16.13 -10.09
CA ASP A 374 9.79 16.05 -11.37
C ASP A 374 10.73 15.35 -12.38
N VAL A 375 10.34 14.17 -12.84
CA VAL A 375 11.12 13.36 -13.80
C VAL A 375 10.73 13.72 -15.21
N ARG A 376 11.73 14.07 -16.03
CA ARG A 376 11.56 14.30 -17.47
C ARG A 376 12.30 13.25 -18.26
N LEU A 377 11.56 12.54 -19.10
CA LEU A 377 12.09 11.55 -20.01
C LEU A 377 12.04 12.11 -21.42
N ASN A 378 13.21 12.41 -21.96
CA ASN A 378 13.37 12.77 -23.37
C ASN A 378 13.99 11.59 -24.11
N GLY A 379 13.66 11.44 -25.38
CA GLY A 379 13.99 10.23 -26.12
C GLY A 379 15.47 9.87 -26.11
N LEU A 380 15.74 8.62 -25.84
CA LEU A 380 17.08 8.04 -25.93
C LEU A 380 17.37 7.42 -27.29
N ASP A 381 16.37 7.14 -28.13
CA ASP A 381 16.45 6.29 -29.36
C ASP A 381 17.46 5.13 -29.24
N SER A 382 17.55 4.62 -28.02
CA SER A 382 18.63 3.73 -27.59
C SER A 382 18.27 2.27 -27.90
N ARG A 383 19.22 1.54 -28.45
CA ARG A 383 19.11 0.09 -28.56
C ARG A 383 19.05 -0.59 -27.18
N TYR A 384 19.60 0.06 -26.17
CA TYR A 384 19.80 -0.49 -24.85
C TYR A 384 18.78 0.11 -23.85
N GLY A 385 18.52 1.42 -23.90
CA GLY A 385 17.52 2.11 -23.12
C GLY A 385 17.67 2.00 -21.60
N PHE A 386 16.55 2.06 -20.93
CA PHE A 386 16.43 1.90 -19.49
C PHE A 386 16.13 0.44 -19.13
N HIS A 387 17.01 -0.18 -18.35
CA HIS A 387 16.71 -1.43 -17.64
C HIS A 387 16.35 -1.09 -16.20
N SER A 388 15.35 -0.23 -16.03
CA SER A 388 15.11 0.51 -14.81
C SER A 388 13.64 0.52 -14.42
N GLN A 389 13.39 0.56 -13.13
CA GLN A 389 12.17 1.13 -12.57
C GLN A 389 12.41 2.63 -12.37
N ILE A 390 11.53 3.48 -12.87
CA ILE A 390 11.66 4.93 -12.77
C ILE A 390 10.50 5.47 -11.92
N ILE A 391 10.84 6.06 -10.78
CA ILE A 391 9.89 6.54 -9.79
C ILE A 391 10.14 8.03 -9.57
N GLY A 392 9.13 8.86 -9.87
CA GLY A 392 9.16 10.31 -9.69
C GLY A 392 7.96 10.86 -8.94
N TYR A 393 8.04 12.10 -8.51
CA TYR A 393 6.86 12.83 -8.07
C TYR A 393 5.90 13.01 -9.23
N THR A 394 6.37 13.58 -10.33
CA THR A 394 5.68 13.62 -11.63
C THR A 394 6.53 12.95 -12.70
N ILE A 395 5.91 12.56 -13.81
CA ILE A 395 6.61 12.05 -14.99
C ILE A 395 6.11 12.81 -16.22
N GLU A 396 7.03 13.52 -16.85
CA GLU A 396 6.84 14.17 -18.15
C GLU A 396 7.64 13.42 -19.22
N VAL A 397 6.97 13.12 -20.33
CA VAL A 397 7.56 12.42 -21.46
C VAL A 397 7.42 13.32 -22.69
N ASP A 398 8.54 13.77 -23.19
CA ASP A 398 8.63 14.74 -24.29
C ASP A 398 9.67 14.32 -25.33
N GLY A 399 9.67 14.98 -26.48
CA GLY A 399 10.64 14.78 -27.54
C GLY A 399 10.05 14.10 -28.77
N GLN A 400 10.94 13.59 -29.64
CA GLN A 400 10.57 12.94 -30.91
C GLN A 400 11.03 11.49 -31.00
N ASP A 401 11.83 11.05 -30.02
CA ASP A 401 12.52 9.79 -30.05
C ASP A 401 11.78 8.68 -29.30
N ASN A 402 12.26 7.45 -29.46
CA ASN A 402 11.73 6.28 -28.78
C ASN A 402 12.46 6.06 -27.44
N ILE A 403 11.67 6.05 -26.35
CA ILE A 403 12.14 5.75 -25.01
C ILE A 403 11.91 4.25 -24.77
N VAL A 404 12.99 3.48 -24.75
CA VAL A 404 12.96 2.04 -24.53
C VAL A 404 13.15 1.75 -23.04
N ILE A 405 12.19 1.05 -22.43
CA ILE A 405 12.24 0.63 -21.02
C ILE A 405 12.08 -0.89 -20.96
N ASN A 406 13.10 -1.59 -20.50
CA ASN A 406 13.14 -3.03 -20.31
C ASN A 406 13.27 -3.31 -18.80
N TYR A 407 12.16 -3.28 -18.09
CA TYR A 407 12.15 -3.56 -16.65
C TYR A 407 12.34 -5.06 -16.40
N LYS A 408 13.22 -5.38 -15.45
CA LYS A 408 13.39 -6.72 -14.88
C LYS A 408 13.61 -6.57 -13.39
N ASP A 409 12.81 -7.26 -12.61
CA ASP A 409 12.82 -7.18 -11.16
C ASP A 409 14.19 -7.46 -10.56
N GLU A 410 14.85 -8.52 -11.00
CA GLU A 410 16.15 -8.93 -10.50
C GLU A 410 17.28 -7.90 -10.69
N GLN A 411 17.08 -6.91 -11.58
CA GLN A 411 18.03 -5.83 -11.89
C GLN A 411 17.71 -4.54 -11.13
N ASN A 412 16.57 -4.49 -10.45
CA ASN A 412 16.07 -3.31 -9.78
C ASN A 412 16.11 -3.47 -8.25
N TYR A 413 15.84 -2.40 -7.55
CA TYR A 413 15.93 -2.31 -6.11
C TYR A 413 14.69 -2.89 -5.42
N ASP A 414 14.93 -3.80 -4.49
CA ASP A 414 13.92 -4.31 -3.58
C ASP A 414 13.85 -3.46 -2.32
N ALA A 415 12.71 -2.83 -2.07
CA ALA A 415 12.50 -2.07 -0.85
C ALA A 415 12.05 -2.96 0.31
N TYR A 416 12.44 -2.56 1.51
CA TYR A 416 11.88 -3.13 2.72
C TYR A 416 10.44 -2.65 2.88
N LYS A 417 9.50 -3.57 2.78
CA LYS A 417 8.08 -3.34 3.05
C LYS A 417 7.82 -3.52 4.54
N MET A 418 7.25 -2.50 5.17
CA MET A 418 6.87 -2.59 6.58
C MET A 418 5.81 -3.66 6.79
N PRO A 419 5.80 -4.31 7.98
CA PRO A 419 4.76 -5.26 8.30
C PRO A 419 3.40 -4.56 8.36
N GLU A 420 2.37 -5.22 7.85
CA GLU A 420 1.01 -4.70 7.86
C GLU A 420 0.11 -5.55 8.76
N VAL A 421 -0.63 -4.87 9.63
CA VAL A 421 -1.69 -5.47 10.44
C VAL A 421 -2.98 -4.69 10.19
N LEU A 422 -3.95 -5.34 9.58
CA LEU A 422 -5.26 -4.76 9.29
C LEU A 422 -6.35 -5.68 9.83
N LEU A 423 -7.22 -5.13 10.69
CA LEU A 423 -8.43 -5.82 11.11
C LEU A 423 -9.43 -5.75 9.95
N SER A 424 -9.78 -6.92 9.42
CA SER A 424 -10.75 -7.08 8.34
C SER A 424 -11.98 -7.76 8.93
N GLN A 425 -13.08 -7.08 9.02
CA GLN A 425 -14.34 -7.62 9.59
C GLN A 425 -15.12 -8.44 8.57
#